data_872ac25895827bc464596cf664988915
#
_entry.id   872ac25895827bc464596cf664988915
#
_cell.length_a   1.000
_cell.length_b   1.000
_cell.length_c   1.000
_cell.angle_alpha   90.00
_cell.angle_beta   90.00
_cell.angle_gamma   90.00
#
_symmetry.space_group_name_H-M   'P 1'
#
loop_
_entity.id
_entity.type
_entity.pdbx_description
1 polymer ?
#
loop_
_entity_poly.entity_id
_entity_poly.type
_entity_poly.pdbx_seq_one_letter_code
_entity_poly.pdbx_strand_id
1 'polypeptide(L)'
;TLTISGTGRMTDYNSNSPAPWADQADQITAVVVEAGVTTVGGSSFKGCTNLTTVTLADGVEYIETAAFNGCTALSDITIPESVGYIKTGAFKDCNALTSVTVRSNCRIDMNVFPATVEVNRYAD
;
A
#
# COMPACT_ATOMS: atom_id res chain seq x y z
N THR A 1 -4.91 -0.40 15.37
CA THR A 1 -4.69 -1.27 14.20
C THR A 1 -5.97 -1.37 13.39
N LEU A 2 -5.88 -1.12 12.12
CA LEU A 2 -6.98 -1.32 11.18
C LEU A 2 -6.77 -2.65 10.46
N THR A 3 -7.74 -3.54 10.55
CA THR A 3 -7.69 -4.85 9.92
C THR A 3 -8.67 -4.92 8.76
N ILE A 4 -8.19 -5.32 7.58
CA ILE A 4 -9.00 -5.57 6.40
C ILE A 4 -9.09 -7.08 6.21
N SER A 5 -10.32 -7.60 6.18
CA SER A 5 -10.57 -9.04 6.04
C SER A 5 -11.66 -9.30 5.00
N GLY A 6 -11.82 -10.55 4.64
CA GLY A 6 -12.80 -10.99 3.65
C GLY A 6 -12.14 -11.65 2.47
N THR A 7 -12.86 -11.76 1.36
CA THR A 7 -12.36 -12.40 0.14
C THR A 7 -12.59 -11.50 -1.07
N GLY A 8 -11.64 -11.53 -2.01
CA GLY A 8 -11.72 -10.79 -3.26
C GLY A 8 -11.15 -9.38 -3.16
N ARG A 9 -11.59 -8.53 -4.05
CA ARG A 9 -11.05 -7.17 -4.18
C ARG A 9 -11.55 -6.26 -3.06
N MET A 10 -10.64 -5.51 -2.49
CA MET A 10 -10.98 -4.39 -1.61
C MET A 10 -11.57 -3.25 -2.46
N THR A 11 -12.53 -2.50 -1.90
CA THR A 11 -13.12 -1.35 -2.58
C THR A 11 -12.07 -0.30 -2.90
N ASP A 12 -12.15 0.29 -4.09
CA ASP A 12 -11.36 1.48 -4.44
C ASP A 12 -12.08 2.73 -3.94
N TYR A 13 -11.34 3.63 -3.33
CA TYR A 13 -11.86 4.89 -2.82
C TYR A 13 -11.24 6.06 -3.59
N ASN A 14 -11.78 7.25 -3.41
CA ASN A 14 -11.26 8.48 -4.00
C ASN A 14 -11.73 9.68 -3.17
N SER A 15 -11.40 10.90 -3.60
CA SER A 15 -11.75 12.11 -2.85
C SER A 15 -13.27 12.36 -2.77
N ASN A 16 -14.04 11.85 -3.73
CA ASN A 16 -15.51 11.96 -3.73
C ASN A 16 -16.17 10.83 -2.94
N SER A 17 -15.48 9.72 -2.78
CA SER A 17 -15.96 8.53 -2.05
C SER A 17 -14.83 8.03 -1.17
N PRO A 18 -14.53 8.74 -0.07
CA PRO A 18 -13.42 8.36 0.79
C PRO A 18 -13.70 7.07 1.55
N ALA A 19 -12.64 6.44 2.04
CA ALA A 19 -12.75 5.24 2.87
C ALA A 19 -13.55 5.56 4.15
N PRO A 20 -14.28 4.58 4.69
CA PRO A 20 -15.07 4.80 5.92
C PRO A 20 -14.27 5.31 7.11
N TRP A 21 -12.96 5.04 7.13
CA TRP A 21 -12.06 5.45 8.21
C TRP A 21 -11.27 6.72 7.88
N ALA A 22 -11.60 7.41 6.79
CA ALA A 22 -10.82 8.56 6.32
C ALA A 22 -10.72 9.68 7.37
N ASP A 23 -11.78 9.90 8.15
CA ASP A 23 -11.78 10.92 9.22
C ASP A 23 -10.83 10.58 10.36
N GLN A 24 -10.36 9.34 10.43
CA GLN A 24 -9.46 8.84 11.46
C GLN A 24 -8.09 8.47 10.89
N ALA A 25 -7.78 8.95 9.69
CA ALA A 25 -6.53 8.58 8.99
C ALA A 25 -5.29 8.89 9.83
N ASP A 26 -5.28 10.02 10.54
CA ASP A 26 -4.16 10.41 11.39
C ASP A 26 -4.03 9.57 12.67
N GLN A 27 -5.03 8.76 13.00
CA GLN A 27 -5.02 7.89 14.18
C GLN A 27 -4.61 6.45 13.84
N ILE A 28 -4.53 6.10 12.57
CA ILE A 28 -4.16 4.76 12.13
C ILE A 28 -2.64 4.64 12.18
N THR A 29 -2.14 3.71 13.00
CA THR A 29 -0.70 3.46 13.14
C THR A 29 -0.26 2.14 12.53
N ALA A 30 -1.17 1.19 12.36
CA ALA A 30 -0.88 -0.11 11.75
C ALA A 30 -2.07 -0.58 10.92
N VAL A 31 -1.77 -1.19 9.79
CA VAL A 31 -2.76 -1.79 8.89
C VAL A 31 -2.40 -3.26 8.68
N VAL A 32 -3.37 -4.14 8.79
CA VAL A 32 -3.23 -5.56 8.47
C VAL A 32 -4.24 -5.92 7.39
N VAL A 33 -3.76 -6.41 6.26
CA VAL A 33 -4.60 -6.95 5.19
C VAL A 33 -4.49 -8.47 5.25
N GLU A 34 -5.59 -9.13 5.62
CA GLU A 34 -5.61 -10.56 5.89
C GLU A 34 -5.74 -11.40 4.63
N ALA A 35 -5.42 -12.69 4.77
CA ALA A 35 -5.53 -13.64 3.67
C ALA A 35 -6.96 -13.66 3.11
N GLY A 36 -7.07 -13.80 1.80
CA GLY A 36 -8.33 -13.76 1.07
C GLY A 36 -8.57 -12.45 0.34
N VAL A 37 -8.00 -11.36 0.83
CA VAL A 37 -8.08 -10.05 0.16
C VAL A 37 -7.05 -10.02 -0.97
N THR A 38 -7.49 -9.67 -2.19
CA THR A 38 -6.62 -9.73 -3.38
C THR A 38 -6.09 -8.38 -3.82
N THR A 39 -6.67 -7.28 -3.36
CA THR A 39 -6.17 -5.94 -3.70
C THR A 39 -6.12 -5.05 -2.48
N VAL A 40 -5.14 -4.14 -2.46
CA VAL A 40 -5.20 -2.98 -1.57
C VAL A 40 -5.91 -1.88 -2.35
N GLY A 41 -7.07 -1.48 -1.87
CA GLY A 41 -7.96 -0.57 -2.61
C GLY A 41 -7.37 0.82 -2.85
N GLY A 42 -7.79 1.44 -3.95
CA GLY A 42 -7.34 2.79 -4.30
C GLY A 42 -7.66 3.80 -3.21
N SER A 43 -6.69 4.65 -2.90
CA SER A 43 -6.79 5.73 -1.89
C SER A 43 -7.26 5.27 -0.50
N SER A 44 -7.22 3.96 -0.23
CA SER A 44 -7.78 3.41 1.01
C SER A 44 -7.05 3.90 2.25
N PHE A 45 -5.74 4.12 2.16
CA PHE A 45 -4.93 4.58 3.29
C PHE A 45 -4.23 5.90 3.00
N LYS A 46 -4.76 6.64 2.02
CA LYS A 46 -4.22 7.96 1.66
C LYS A 46 -4.27 8.89 2.87
N GLY A 47 -3.16 9.55 3.13
CA GLY A 47 -3.09 10.51 4.23
C GLY A 47 -2.99 9.91 5.62
N CYS A 48 -2.72 8.61 5.74
CA CYS A 48 -2.46 7.99 7.04
C CYS A 48 -1.06 8.39 7.52
N THR A 49 -0.94 9.62 8.01
CA THR A 49 0.35 10.26 8.28
C THR A 49 1.10 9.65 9.48
N ASN A 50 0.41 8.90 10.32
CA ASN A 50 1.02 8.21 11.47
C ASN A 50 1.12 6.70 11.28
N LEU A 51 0.80 6.20 10.08
CA LEU A 51 0.92 4.79 9.75
C LEU A 51 2.40 4.42 9.66
N THR A 52 2.84 3.49 10.51
CA THR A 52 4.24 3.05 10.53
C THR A 52 4.41 1.61 10.07
N THR A 53 3.37 0.79 10.20
CA THR A 53 3.44 -0.65 9.94
C THR A 53 2.31 -1.10 9.03
N VAL A 54 2.65 -1.80 7.95
CA VAL A 54 1.67 -2.42 7.05
C VAL A 54 2.04 -3.89 6.88
N THR A 55 1.08 -4.78 7.15
CA THR A 55 1.22 -6.21 6.92
C THR A 55 0.27 -6.63 5.81
N LEU A 56 0.81 -7.13 4.71
CA LEU A 56 0.03 -7.64 3.57
C LEU A 56 0.18 -9.15 3.53
N ALA A 57 -0.93 -9.86 3.59
CA ALA A 57 -0.92 -11.32 3.47
C ALA A 57 -0.57 -11.75 2.04
N ASP A 58 -0.06 -12.97 1.91
CA ASP A 58 0.09 -13.58 0.59
C ASP A 58 -1.26 -13.67 -0.09
N GLY A 59 -1.27 -13.49 -1.41
CA GLY A 59 -2.51 -13.46 -2.19
C GLY A 59 -2.93 -12.07 -2.60
N VAL A 60 -2.37 -11.01 -2.00
CA VAL A 60 -2.53 -9.65 -2.51
C VAL A 60 -1.83 -9.55 -3.86
N GLU A 61 -2.58 -9.26 -4.92
CA GLU A 61 -2.08 -9.24 -6.29
C GLU A 61 -1.82 -7.83 -6.81
N TYR A 62 -2.60 -6.86 -6.34
CA TYR A 62 -2.51 -5.48 -6.80
C TYR A 62 -2.50 -4.52 -5.62
N ILE A 63 -1.66 -3.48 -5.73
CA ILE A 63 -1.75 -2.30 -4.87
C ILE A 63 -2.27 -1.19 -5.77
N GLU A 64 -3.48 -0.73 -5.52
CA GLU A 64 -4.21 0.17 -6.41
C GLU A 64 -3.71 1.61 -6.28
N THR A 65 -4.20 2.48 -7.17
CA THR A 65 -3.77 3.87 -7.29
C THR A 65 -3.87 4.61 -5.95
N ALA A 66 -2.79 5.27 -5.56
CA ALA A 66 -2.71 6.12 -4.37
C ALA A 66 -3.05 5.42 -3.04
N ALA A 67 -2.95 4.09 -2.99
CA ALA A 67 -3.38 3.30 -1.81
C ALA A 67 -2.74 3.81 -0.51
N PHE A 68 -1.44 4.14 -0.52
CA PHE A 68 -0.70 4.64 0.63
C PHE A 68 -0.11 6.04 0.40
N ASN A 69 -0.71 6.79 -0.51
CA ASN A 69 -0.24 8.15 -0.83
C ASN A 69 -0.23 9.01 0.44
N GLY A 70 0.90 9.64 0.71
CA GLY A 70 1.00 10.54 1.86
C GLY A 70 1.19 9.86 3.20
N CYS A 71 1.49 8.57 3.24
CA CYS A 71 1.82 7.86 4.48
C CYS A 71 3.27 8.22 4.88
N THR A 72 3.45 9.43 5.41
CA THR A 72 4.77 10.03 5.60
C THR A 72 5.60 9.37 6.71
N ALA A 73 4.97 8.62 7.61
CA ALA A 73 5.65 7.89 8.68
C ALA A 73 5.98 6.44 8.32
N LEU A 74 5.49 5.95 7.18
CA LEU A 74 5.70 4.56 6.77
C LEU A 74 7.16 4.37 6.36
N SER A 75 7.94 3.71 7.22
CA SER A 75 9.38 3.52 7.02
C SER A 75 9.74 2.15 6.47
N ASP A 76 8.83 1.19 6.59
CA ASP A 76 9.10 -0.19 6.17
C ASP A 76 7.80 -0.86 5.73
N ILE A 77 7.89 -1.64 4.67
CA ILE A 77 6.79 -2.47 4.20
C ILE A 77 7.36 -3.68 3.47
N THR A 78 6.80 -4.85 3.76
CA THR A 78 7.11 -6.05 3.01
C THR A 78 6.04 -6.23 1.94
N ILE A 79 6.46 -6.26 0.69
CA ILE A 79 5.58 -6.51 -0.46
C ILE A 79 5.61 -8.00 -0.76
N PRO A 80 4.49 -8.74 -0.58
CA PRO A 80 4.48 -10.17 -0.88
C PRO A 80 4.82 -10.47 -2.34
N GLU A 81 5.38 -11.64 -2.59
CA GLU A 81 5.70 -12.07 -3.96
C GLU A 81 4.46 -12.21 -4.85
N SER A 82 3.28 -12.35 -4.26
CA SER A 82 2.00 -12.39 -4.99
C SER A 82 1.69 -11.07 -5.70
N VAL A 83 2.25 -9.95 -5.24
CA VAL A 83 1.96 -8.63 -5.83
C VAL A 83 2.63 -8.52 -7.19
N GLY A 84 1.81 -8.41 -8.24
CA GLY A 84 2.27 -8.32 -9.62
C GLY A 84 2.14 -6.94 -10.24
N TYR A 85 1.48 -6.01 -9.56
CA TYR A 85 1.24 -4.68 -10.12
C TYR A 85 1.04 -3.67 -8.99
N ILE A 86 1.83 -2.61 -9.01
CA ILE A 86 1.71 -1.48 -8.09
C ILE A 86 1.40 -0.26 -8.93
N LYS A 87 0.24 0.33 -8.72
CA LYS A 87 -0.31 1.36 -9.60
C LYS A 87 0.15 2.77 -9.18
N THR A 88 -0.13 3.72 -10.06
CA THR A 88 0.34 5.10 -9.98
C THR A 88 0.12 5.71 -8.59
N GLY A 89 1.17 6.29 -8.04
CA GLY A 89 1.10 7.04 -6.78
C GLY A 89 0.85 6.23 -5.53
N ALA A 90 0.89 4.89 -5.62
CA ALA A 90 0.55 4.02 -4.48
C ALA A 90 1.32 4.37 -3.21
N PHE A 91 2.59 4.72 -3.33
CA PHE A 91 3.46 5.12 -2.21
C PHE A 91 4.02 6.53 -2.38
N LYS A 92 3.32 7.37 -3.16
CA LYS A 92 3.75 8.76 -3.36
C LYS A 92 3.82 9.47 -2.01
N ASP A 93 4.88 10.25 -1.83
CA ASP A 93 5.11 11.03 -0.59
C ASP A 93 5.31 10.18 0.66
N CYS A 94 5.58 8.89 0.51
CA CYS A 94 6.01 8.03 1.62
C CYS A 94 7.50 8.30 1.89
N ASN A 95 7.81 9.47 2.41
CA ASN A 95 9.20 9.98 2.46
C ASN A 95 10.06 9.29 3.52
N ALA A 96 9.46 8.51 4.42
CA ALA A 96 10.22 7.71 5.39
C ALA A 96 10.69 6.38 4.83
N LEU A 97 10.14 5.93 3.69
CA LEU A 97 10.59 4.71 3.04
C LEU A 97 12.00 4.91 2.46
N THR A 98 12.86 3.92 2.67
CA THR A 98 14.22 3.91 2.13
C THR A 98 14.41 2.84 1.06
N SER A 99 13.76 1.69 1.21
CA SER A 99 13.84 0.60 0.24
C SER A 99 12.59 -0.26 0.28
N VAL A 100 12.31 -0.89 -0.84
CA VAL A 100 11.27 -1.93 -0.96
C VAL A 100 11.81 -3.06 -1.82
N THR A 101 11.30 -4.27 -1.61
CA THR A 101 11.64 -5.42 -2.45
C THR A 101 10.35 -5.97 -3.04
N VAL A 102 10.36 -6.17 -4.36
CA VAL A 102 9.21 -6.69 -5.11
C VAL A 102 9.66 -7.89 -5.94
N ARG A 103 8.71 -8.72 -6.41
CA ARG A 103 9.06 -9.85 -7.27
C ARG A 103 9.66 -9.36 -8.60
N SER A 104 10.45 -10.20 -9.26
CA SER A 104 11.25 -9.82 -10.42
C SER A 104 10.43 -9.24 -11.58
N ASN A 105 9.19 -9.70 -11.77
CA ASN A 105 8.33 -9.24 -12.85
C ASN A 105 7.16 -8.37 -12.38
N CYS A 106 7.25 -7.81 -11.18
CA CYS A 106 6.22 -6.88 -10.68
C CYS A 106 6.23 -5.62 -11.55
N ARG A 107 5.05 -5.27 -12.08
CA ARG A 107 4.88 -4.02 -12.81
C ARG A 107 4.73 -2.87 -11.83
N ILE A 108 5.50 -1.82 -12.03
CA ILE A 108 5.47 -0.61 -11.20
C ILE A 108 5.20 0.56 -12.13
N ASP A 109 4.08 1.25 -11.90
CA ASP A 109 3.71 2.43 -12.67
C ASP A 109 4.62 3.62 -12.34
N MET A 110 4.42 4.72 -13.04
CA MET A 110 5.14 5.97 -12.78
C MET A 110 4.71 6.57 -11.45
N ASN A 111 5.66 7.27 -10.80
CA ASN A 111 5.38 8.04 -9.57
C ASN A 111 4.85 7.19 -8.41
N VAL A 112 5.21 5.90 -8.38
CA VAL A 112 4.78 5.03 -7.28
C VAL A 112 5.53 5.34 -6.00
N PHE A 113 6.85 5.52 -6.08
CA PHE A 113 7.72 5.74 -4.92
C PHE A 113 8.40 7.10 -5.00
N PRO A 114 8.75 7.70 -3.84
CA PRO A 114 9.69 8.82 -3.83
C PRO A 114 10.99 8.48 -4.54
N ALA A 115 11.64 9.47 -5.14
CA ALA A 115 12.86 9.25 -5.93
C ALA A 115 14.02 8.68 -5.10
N THR A 116 13.96 8.84 -3.78
CA THR A 116 14.99 8.37 -2.85
C THR A 116 14.85 6.88 -2.48
N VAL A 117 13.73 6.25 -2.84
CA VAL A 117 13.47 4.85 -2.49
C VAL A 117 14.26 3.93 -3.42
N GLU A 118 14.99 2.99 -2.82
CA GLU A 118 15.66 1.92 -3.55
C GLU A 118 14.69 0.78 -3.78
N VAL A 119 14.45 0.41 -5.04
CA VAL A 119 13.58 -0.69 -5.40
C VAL A 119 14.43 -1.91 -5.71
N ASN A 120 14.31 -2.95 -4.90
CA ASN A 120 15.00 -4.22 -5.09
C ASN A 120 14.01 -5.26 -5.62
N ARG A 121 14.53 -6.25 -6.35
CA ARG A 121 13.69 -7.31 -6.87
C ARG A 121 14.18 -8.67 -6.38
N TYR A 122 13.22 -9.54 -6.00
CA TYR A 122 13.57 -10.92 -5.65
C TYR A 122 14.19 -11.60 -6.87
N ALA A 123 15.18 -12.43 -6.62
CA ALA A 123 15.74 -13.29 -7.67
C ALA A 123 14.72 -14.38 -8.03
N ASP A 124 14.67 -14.74 -9.30
CA ASP A 124 13.83 -15.84 -9.79
C ASP A 124 14.41 -17.20 -9.39
#